data_afdff961d1995ebb61ff201649dae8e6
#
_entry.id   afdff961d1995ebb61ff201649dae8e6
#
_cell.length_a   1.000
_cell.length_b   1.000
_cell.length_c   1.000
_cell.angle_alpha   90.00
_cell.angle_beta   90.00
_cell.angle_gamma   90.00
#
_symmetry.space_group_name_H-M   'P 1'
#
loop_
_entity.id
_entity.type
_entity.pdbx_description
1 polymer ?
#
loop_
_entity_poly.entity_id
_entity_poly.type
_entity_poly.pdbx_seq_one_letter_code
_entity_poly.pdbx_strand_id
1 'polypeptide(L)'
;MTLILLSSALYAAVFISANDLEEEKLTETKEIDGFTFIATPDKHMTIEYLSDGRESEDGEVFNGRIKLEGSGKVSQRAISFEALKGEILTVWSNSSSKTEARTIVIADASGNQVGAITAPMDGSGIGISEFEIPQDGIYYLWSKKSGINIYSIVCE
;
A
#
# COMPACT_ATOMS: atom_id res chain seq x y z
N MET A 1 -39.59 -24.28 -6.67
CA MET A 1 -39.13 -22.90 -6.79
C MET A 1 -38.01 -22.72 -5.79
N THR A 2 -36.76 -22.82 -6.27
CA THR A 2 -35.56 -22.79 -5.41
C THR A 2 -35.11 -21.35 -5.29
N LEU A 3 -35.17 -20.79 -4.09
CA LEU A 3 -34.70 -19.44 -3.79
C LEU A 3 -33.17 -19.48 -3.72
N ILE A 4 -32.50 -18.94 -4.72
CA ILE A 4 -31.04 -18.72 -4.68
C ILE A 4 -30.83 -17.42 -3.89
N LEU A 5 -30.43 -17.56 -2.63
CA LEU A 5 -29.88 -16.45 -1.85
C LEU A 5 -28.50 -16.09 -2.44
N LEU A 6 -28.46 -15.04 -3.26
CA LEU A 6 -27.21 -14.37 -3.57
C LEU A 6 -26.74 -13.67 -2.28
N SER A 7 -25.77 -14.28 -1.62
CA SER A 7 -24.97 -13.62 -0.61
C SER A 7 -24.11 -12.57 -1.33
N SER A 8 -24.57 -11.31 -1.36
CA SER A 8 -23.69 -10.21 -1.69
C SER A 8 -22.72 -10.06 -0.52
N ALA A 9 -21.48 -10.53 -0.68
CA ALA A 9 -20.43 -10.15 0.23
C ALA A 9 -20.30 -8.62 0.12
N LEU A 10 -20.73 -7.91 1.16
CA LEU A 10 -20.40 -6.50 1.33
C LEU A 10 -18.90 -6.45 1.64
N TYR A 11 -18.09 -6.16 0.63
CA TYR A 11 -16.72 -5.78 0.87
C TYR A 11 -16.75 -4.37 1.47
N ALA A 12 -16.28 -4.25 2.70
CA ALA A 12 -16.09 -2.96 3.33
C ALA A 12 -14.87 -2.27 2.72
N ALA A 13 -14.92 -0.94 2.58
CA ALA A 13 -13.76 -0.14 2.28
C ALA A 13 -12.60 -0.51 3.21
N VAL A 14 -11.39 -0.62 2.66
CA VAL A 14 -10.19 -0.92 3.44
C VAL A 14 -9.36 0.35 3.63
N PHE A 15 -8.90 0.54 4.86
CA PHE A 15 -8.11 1.70 5.25
C PHE A 15 -7.00 1.30 6.21
N ILE A 16 -5.81 1.81 5.99
CA ILE A 16 -4.69 1.70 6.91
C ILE A 16 -3.90 3.02 6.94
N SER A 17 -3.61 3.51 8.15
CA SER A 17 -2.70 4.63 8.37
C SER A 17 -1.49 4.14 9.15
N ALA A 18 -0.30 4.52 8.72
CA ALA A 18 0.91 4.20 9.46
C ALA A 18 0.95 4.84 10.85
N ASN A 19 0.13 5.87 11.11
CA ASN A 19 -0.02 6.46 12.44
C ASN A 19 -0.63 5.50 13.46
N ASP A 20 -1.40 4.52 13.00
CA ASP A 20 -2.13 3.57 13.85
C ASP A 20 -1.37 2.25 14.04
N LEU A 21 -0.19 2.13 13.41
CA LEU A 21 0.61 0.93 13.45
C LEU A 21 1.72 1.01 14.52
N GLU A 22 2.00 -0.11 15.14
CA GLU A 22 3.15 -0.25 16.03
C GLU A 22 4.44 -0.43 15.23
N GLU A 23 5.55 0.08 15.77
CA GLU A 23 6.88 -0.13 15.18
C GLU A 23 7.21 -1.62 15.15
N GLU A 24 7.56 -2.11 13.97
CA GLU A 24 7.85 -3.52 13.76
C GLU A 24 8.72 -3.74 12.53
N LYS A 25 9.65 -4.68 12.63
CA LYS A 25 10.31 -5.26 11.46
C LYS A 25 9.54 -6.50 11.04
N LEU A 26 8.81 -6.39 9.93
CA LEU A 26 8.03 -7.48 9.37
C LEU A 26 8.95 -8.44 8.59
N THR A 27 9.14 -9.64 9.12
CA THR A 27 9.98 -10.70 8.53
C THR A 27 9.17 -11.91 8.08
N GLU A 28 7.86 -11.86 8.26
CA GLU A 28 6.89 -12.88 7.85
C GLU A 28 5.61 -12.19 7.38
N THR A 29 4.76 -12.95 6.71
CA THR A 29 3.46 -12.45 6.24
C THR A 29 2.54 -12.19 7.43
N LYS A 30 1.93 -11.00 7.46
CA LYS A 30 1.04 -10.56 8.53
C LYS A 30 -0.18 -9.85 7.95
N GLU A 31 -1.34 -10.13 8.49
CA GLU A 31 -2.58 -9.43 8.17
C GLU A 31 -2.86 -8.33 9.21
N ILE A 32 -3.16 -7.12 8.72
CA ILE A 32 -3.48 -5.94 9.55
C ILE A 32 -4.60 -5.17 8.85
N ASP A 33 -5.75 -5.01 9.49
CA ASP A 33 -6.88 -4.18 9.05
C ASP A 33 -7.33 -4.41 7.59
N GLY A 34 -7.37 -5.67 7.16
CA GLY A 34 -7.79 -6.06 5.81
C GLY A 34 -6.68 -5.99 4.75
N PHE A 35 -5.47 -5.60 5.14
CA PHE A 35 -4.27 -5.67 4.30
C PHE A 35 -3.40 -6.85 4.70
N THR A 36 -2.82 -7.53 3.72
CA THR A 36 -1.81 -8.55 3.96
C THR A 36 -0.44 -8.01 3.59
N PHE A 37 0.42 -7.89 4.59
CA PHE A 37 1.83 -7.51 4.42
C PHE A 37 2.64 -8.76 4.14
N ILE A 38 3.22 -8.87 2.96
CA ILE A 38 3.95 -10.05 2.50
C ILE A 38 5.44 -9.79 2.62
N ALA A 39 6.06 -10.38 3.63
CA ALA A 39 7.47 -10.22 3.94
C ALA A 39 8.13 -11.56 4.19
N THR A 40 9.46 -11.59 4.09
CA THR A 40 10.31 -12.71 4.46
C THR A 40 11.51 -12.19 5.23
N PRO A 41 12.29 -13.01 5.95
CA PRO A 41 13.46 -12.57 6.68
C PRO A 41 14.46 -11.79 5.81
N ASP A 42 14.70 -12.25 4.57
CA ASP A 42 15.62 -11.60 3.62
C ASP A 42 14.99 -10.43 2.85
N LYS A 43 13.67 -10.39 2.79
CA LYS A 43 12.86 -9.36 2.10
C LYS A 43 11.84 -8.80 3.07
N HIS A 44 12.33 -8.23 4.16
CA HIS A 44 11.52 -7.60 5.18
C HIS A 44 10.95 -6.25 4.74
N MET A 45 9.92 -5.82 5.41
CA MET A 45 9.40 -4.45 5.45
C MET A 45 9.56 -3.92 6.87
N THR A 46 9.49 -2.60 7.04
CA THR A 46 9.61 -1.99 8.36
C THR A 46 8.47 -1.00 8.57
N ILE A 47 7.83 -1.05 9.71
CA ILE A 47 6.94 -0.01 10.21
C ILE A 47 7.75 0.77 11.23
N GLU A 48 7.91 2.07 11.03
CA GLU A 48 8.71 2.90 11.92
C GLU A 48 8.01 4.21 12.31
N TYR A 49 8.31 4.66 13.51
CA TYR A 49 7.87 5.95 14.03
C TYR A 49 8.83 7.06 13.58
N LEU A 50 8.26 8.23 13.27
CA LEU A 50 8.99 9.43 12.90
C LEU A 50 8.90 10.43 14.06
N SER A 51 10.04 10.81 14.64
CA SER A 51 10.11 11.81 15.71
C SER A 51 9.56 13.18 15.28
N ASP A 52 9.78 13.53 14.02
CA ASP A 52 9.25 14.74 13.41
C ASP A 52 8.14 14.33 12.43
N GLY A 53 6.91 14.80 12.71
CA GLY A 53 5.78 14.54 11.82
C GLY A 53 6.02 15.07 10.41
N ARG A 54 5.52 14.34 9.41
CA ARG A 54 5.57 14.75 8.00
C ARG A 54 4.17 15.07 7.50
N GLU A 55 4.03 16.24 6.91
CA GLU A 55 2.76 16.73 6.37
C GLU A 55 2.66 16.33 4.89
N SER A 56 1.48 15.83 4.50
CA SER A 56 1.12 15.55 3.11
C SER A 56 0.49 16.76 2.43
N GLU A 57 0.28 16.65 1.12
CA GLU A 57 -0.30 17.73 0.30
C GLU A 57 -1.69 18.17 0.79
N ASP A 58 -2.46 17.29 1.39
CA ASP A 58 -3.80 17.57 1.97
C ASP A 58 -3.77 18.05 3.42
N GLY A 59 -2.57 18.22 4.00
CA GLY A 59 -2.37 18.74 5.35
C GLY A 59 -2.42 17.67 6.45
N GLU A 60 -2.55 16.39 6.11
CA GLU A 60 -2.46 15.32 7.10
C GLU A 60 -1.02 15.15 7.59
N VAL A 61 -0.86 14.99 8.91
CA VAL A 61 0.45 14.79 9.53
C VAL A 61 0.65 13.32 9.87
N PHE A 62 1.74 12.75 9.37
CA PHE A 62 2.13 11.37 9.62
C PHE A 62 3.34 11.31 10.56
N ASN A 63 3.18 10.55 11.66
CA ASN A 63 4.25 10.20 12.61
C ASN A 63 4.70 8.74 12.44
N GLY A 64 4.10 8.01 11.53
CA GLY A 64 4.47 6.66 11.16
C GLY A 64 4.66 6.51 9.66
N ARG A 65 5.42 5.50 9.25
CA ARG A 65 5.54 5.08 7.85
C ARG A 65 5.78 3.59 7.72
N ILE A 66 5.30 3.03 6.61
CA ILE A 66 5.59 1.67 6.17
C ILE A 66 6.71 1.77 5.14
N LYS A 67 7.84 1.14 5.40
CA LYS A 67 8.98 1.12 4.47
C LYS A 67 8.99 -0.16 3.65
N LEU A 68 8.85 0.02 2.34
CA LEU A 68 9.21 -1.00 1.37
C LEU A 68 10.72 -0.90 1.14
N GLU A 69 11.51 -1.68 1.86
CA GLU A 69 12.96 -1.58 1.94
C GLU A 69 13.70 -1.88 0.60
N GLY A 70 12.97 -2.16 -0.45
CA GLY A 70 13.49 -2.43 -1.77
C GLY A 70 12.41 -2.91 -2.73
N SER A 71 12.80 -3.38 -3.91
CA SER A 71 11.87 -3.94 -4.89
C SER A 71 11.11 -5.14 -4.34
N GLY A 72 9.88 -5.32 -4.81
CA GLY A 72 8.98 -6.37 -4.41
C GLY A 72 8.40 -7.15 -5.59
N LYS A 73 7.54 -8.08 -5.26
CA LYS A 73 6.69 -8.87 -6.15
C LYS A 73 5.58 -9.52 -5.31
N VAL A 74 4.65 -10.23 -5.91
CA VAL A 74 3.51 -10.86 -5.20
C VAL A 74 3.90 -11.69 -3.97
N SER A 75 5.10 -12.24 -3.92
CA SER A 75 5.57 -13.13 -2.85
C SER A 75 6.51 -12.48 -1.84
N GLN A 76 6.85 -11.21 -1.99
CA GLN A 76 7.79 -10.52 -1.10
C GLN A 76 7.72 -9.00 -1.21
N ARG A 77 7.83 -8.28 -0.08
CA ARG A 77 7.75 -6.82 0.00
C ARG A 77 6.55 -6.27 -0.75
N ALA A 78 5.40 -6.87 -0.52
CA ALA A 78 4.15 -6.49 -1.13
C ALA A 78 3.06 -6.29 -0.07
N ILE A 79 2.11 -5.43 -0.37
CA ILE A 79 0.90 -5.24 0.43
C ILE A 79 -0.26 -5.60 -0.47
N SER A 80 -1.10 -6.55 -0.05
CA SER A 80 -2.28 -6.96 -0.80
C SER A 80 -3.57 -6.62 -0.05
N PHE A 81 -4.64 -6.44 -0.82
CA PHE A 81 -5.98 -6.14 -0.33
C PHE A 81 -7.01 -6.58 -1.37
N GLU A 82 -8.25 -6.79 -0.93
CA GLU A 82 -9.38 -7.03 -1.82
C GLU A 82 -10.04 -5.71 -2.19
N ALA A 83 -10.48 -5.58 -3.44
CA ALA A 83 -11.17 -4.40 -3.93
C ALA A 83 -12.23 -4.75 -4.96
N LEU A 84 -13.25 -3.90 -5.08
CA LEU A 84 -14.31 -3.99 -6.08
C LEU A 84 -14.05 -3.05 -7.24
N LYS A 85 -14.52 -3.43 -8.42
CA LYS A 85 -14.50 -2.59 -9.61
C LYS A 85 -15.12 -1.22 -9.32
N GLY A 86 -14.40 -0.18 -9.70
CA GLY A 86 -14.83 1.22 -9.56
C GLY A 86 -14.45 1.86 -8.24
N GLU A 87 -13.95 1.10 -7.25
CA GLU A 87 -13.34 1.68 -6.05
C GLU A 87 -12.08 2.46 -6.42
N ILE A 88 -11.79 3.48 -5.65
CA ILE A 88 -10.60 4.31 -5.81
C ILE A 88 -9.57 3.92 -4.76
N LEU A 89 -8.43 3.44 -5.23
CA LEU A 89 -7.24 3.26 -4.42
C LEU A 89 -6.53 4.60 -4.29
N THR A 90 -6.37 5.09 -3.08
CA THR A 90 -5.58 6.29 -2.76
C THR A 90 -4.39 5.91 -1.91
N VAL A 91 -3.20 6.35 -2.30
CA VAL A 91 -1.95 6.04 -1.60
C VAL A 91 -1.18 7.32 -1.30
N TRP A 92 -0.86 7.53 -0.03
CA TRP A 92 0.06 8.56 0.45
C TRP A 92 1.46 7.97 0.51
N SER A 93 2.37 8.49 -0.30
CA SER A 93 3.71 7.91 -0.41
C SER A 93 4.79 8.92 -0.77
N ASN A 94 6.03 8.54 -0.51
CA ASN A 94 7.20 9.14 -1.14
C ASN A 94 8.32 8.11 -1.36
N SER A 95 9.25 8.45 -2.22
CA SER A 95 10.49 7.70 -2.38
C SER A 95 11.35 7.85 -1.13
N SER A 96 12.14 6.85 -0.77
CA SER A 96 13.19 7.00 0.23
C SER A 96 14.44 7.72 -0.31
N SER A 97 14.44 8.13 -1.56
CA SER A 97 15.51 8.89 -2.21
C SER A 97 15.20 10.38 -2.24
N LYS A 98 16.20 11.19 -1.95
CA LYS A 98 16.11 12.64 -2.05
C LYS A 98 16.24 13.17 -3.49
N THR A 99 16.66 12.32 -4.42
CA THR A 99 17.01 12.73 -5.79
C THR A 99 16.24 11.98 -6.87
N GLU A 100 15.44 10.96 -6.50
CA GLU A 100 14.75 10.10 -7.46
C GLU A 100 13.32 9.78 -6.98
N ALA A 101 12.33 10.12 -7.79
CA ALA A 101 10.99 9.59 -7.65
C ALA A 101 10.97 8.11 -8.02
N ARG A 102 10.09 7.32 -7.39
CA ARG A 102 10.02 5.86 -7.60
C ARG A 102 8.59 5.43 -7.91
N THR A 103 8.48 4.24 -8.47
CA THR A 103 7.20 3.69 -8.91
C THR A 103 6.71 2.62 -7.94
N ILE A 104 5.47 2.75 -7.48
CA ILE A 104 4.70 1.66 -6.88
C ILE A 104 3.96 0.96 -8.01
N VAL A 105 4.21 -0.32 -8.17
CA VAL A 105 3.48 -1.19 -9.10
C VAL A 105 2.15 -1.56 -8.45
N ILE A 106 1.07 -1.49 -9.22
CA ILE A 106 -0.24 -2.06 -8.88
C ILE A 106 -0.43 -3.29 -9.74
N ALA A 107 -0.62 -4.45 -9.14
CA ALA A 107 -0.77 -5.71 -9.85
C ALA A 107 -2.04 -6.45 -9.44
N ASP A 108 -2.54 -7.29 -10.35
CA ASP A 108 -3.64 -8.22 -10.09
C ASP A 108 -3.18 -9.45 -9.31
N ALA A 109 -4.12 -10.37 -9.01
CA ALA A 109 -3.85 -11.61 -8.27
C ALA A 109 -2.83 -12.53 -8.96
N SER A 110 -2.65 -12.42 -10.27
CA SER A 110 -1.67 -13.19 -11.06
C SER A 110 -0.28 -12.53 -11.10
N GLY A 111 -0.15 -11.34 -10.50
CA GLY A 111 1.09 -10.57 -10.51
C GLY A 111 1.31 -9.74 -11.78
N ASN A 112 0.29 -9.62 -12.63
CA ASN A 112 0.36 -8.76 -13.81
C ASN A 112 0.16 -7.31 -13.41
N GLN A 113 1.04 -6.43 -13.86
CA GLN A 113 0.89 -5.00 -13.63
C GLN A 113 -0.36 -4.48 -14.35
N VAL A 114 -1.26 -3.85 -13.59
CA VAL A 114 -2.48 -3.21 -14.10
C VAL A 114 -2.43 -1.69 -13.95
N GLY A 115 -1.52 -1.19 -13.14
CA GLY A 115 -1.31 0.23 -12.92
C GLY A 115 0.02 0.55 -12.26
N ALA A 116 0.27 1.84 -12.09
CA ALA A 116 1.44 2.35 -11.41
C ALA A 116 1.16 3.69 -10.74
N ILE A 117 1.80 3.94 -9.63
CA ILE A 117 1.76 5.19 -8.88
C ILE A 117 3.19 5.73 -8.77
N THR A 118 3.34 7.04 -8.90
CA THR A 118 4.62 7.70 -8.66
C THR A 118 4.71 8.16 -7.22
N ALA A 119 5.69 7.65 -6.49
CA ALA A 119 6.09 8.15 -5.18
C ALA A 119 7.13 9.27 -5.39
N PRO A 120 6.83 10.54 -5.06
CA PRO A 120 7.73 11.67 -5.29
C PRO A 120 9.01 11.54 -4.45
N MET A 121 10.03 12.29 -4.80
CA MET A 121 11.28 12.36 -4.02
C MET A 121 11.01 12.76 -2.57
N ASP A 122 11.79 12.24 -1.63
CA ASP A 122 11.64 12.51 -0.19
C ASP A 122 11.65 14.01 0.15
N GLY A 123 12.44 14.81 -0.53
CA GLY A 123 12.49 16.25 -0.33
C GLY A 123 11.29 17.04 -0.88
N SER A 124 10.40 16.41 -1.64
CA SER A 124 9.19 17.01 -2.23
C SER A 124 7.93 16.80 -1.38
N GLY A 125 8.05 16.19 -0.21
CA GLY A 125 6.92 15.90 0.67
C GLY A 125 6.29 14.53 0.41
N ILE A 126 5.06 14.36 0.90
CA ILE A 126 4.27 13.13 0.70
C ILE A 126 3.26 13.40 -0.41
N GLY A 127 3.39 12.68 -1.51
CA GLY A 127 2.44 12.75 -2.63
C GLY A 127 1.21 11.88 -2.37
N ILE A 128 0.09 12.28 -2.95
CA ILE A 128 -1.18 11.57 -2.94
C ILE A 128 -1.47 11.12 -4.37
N SER A 129 -1.69 9.83 -4.56
CA SER A 129 -1.98 9.27 -5.89
C SER A 129 -3.20 8.38 -5.83
N GLU A 130 -4.01 8.43 -6.89
CA GLU A 130 -5.24 7.68 -7.03
C GLU A 130 -5.17 6.71 -8.21
N PHE A 131 -5.85 5.58 -8.07
CA PHE A 131 -6.01 4.58 -9.12
C PHE A 131 -7.41 3.94 -9.02
N GLU A 132 -8.16 3.95 -10.11
CA GLU A 132 -9.47 3.30 -10.17
C GLU A 132 -9.29 1.79 -10.39
N ILE A 133 -9.93 0.99 -9.55
CA ILE A 133 -9.89 -0.48 -9.60
C ILE A 133 -10.68 -0.97 -10.83
N PRO A 134 -10.04 -1.68 -11.78
CA PRO A 134 -10.68 -2.06 -13.04
C PRO A 134 -11.63 -3.26 -12.92
N GLN A 135 -11.44 -4.14 -11.96
CA GLN A 135 -12.23 -5.36 -11.74
C GLN A 135 -12.21 -5.77 -10.27
N ASP A 136 -13.23 -6.52 -9.84
CA ASP A 136 -13.23 -7.16 -8.53
C ASP A 136 -12.04 -8.12 -8.40
N GLY A 137 -11.35 -8.10 -7.27
CA GLY A 137 -10.26 -9.03 -7.03
C GLY A 137 -9.28 -8.60 -5.94
N ILE A 138 -8.21 -9.37 -5.85
CA ILE A 138 -7.07 -9.09 -4.98
C ILE A 138 -6.03 -8.29 -5.76
N TYR A 139 -5.55 -7.22 -5.15
CA TYR A 139 -4.52 -6.36 -5.70
C TYR A 139 -3.29 -6.34 -4.82
N TYR A 140 -2.14 -6.10 -5.43
CA TYR A 140 -0.84 -6.04 -4.79
C TYR A 140 -0.17 -4.71 -5.09
N LEU A 141 0.47 -4.13 -4.07
CA LEU A 141 1.34 -2.97 -4.19
C LEU A 141 2.76 -3.37 -3.83
N TRP A 142 3.74 -3.01 -4.66
CA TRP A 142 5.16 -3.14 -4.34
C TRP A 142 6.00 -2.09 -5.03
N SER A 143 7.21 -1.86 -4.52
CA SER A 143 8.17 -0.98 -5.20
C SER A 143 8.78 -1.67 -6.42
N LYS A 144 8.81 -0.97 -7.54
CA LYS A 144 9.43 -1.47 -8.78
C LYS A 144 10.93 -1.66 -8.65
N LYS A 145 11.64 -0.80 -7.91
CA LYS A 145 13.10 -0.73 -7.95
C LYS A 145 13.76 -0.74 -6.57
N SER A 146 13.39 0.14 -5.68
CA SER A 146 14.12 0.41 -4.44
C SER A 146 13.18 0.93 -3.35
N GLY A 147 13.69 1.42 -2.23
CA GLY A 147 12.90 1.80 -1.07
C GLY A 147 11.85 2.88 -1.36
N ILE A 148 10.64 2.65 -0.87
CA ILE A 148 9.50 3.57 -0.90
C ILE A 148 8.89 3.60 0.51
N ASN A 149 8.43 4.77 0.94
CA ASN A 149 7.67 4.94 2.15
C ASN A 149 6.19 5.10 1.81
N ILE A 150 5.34 4.35 2.48
CA ILE A 150 3.87 4.46 2.40
C ILE A 150 3.39 4.95 3.76
N TYR A 151 2.53 5.97 3.76
CA TYR A 151 2.00 6.58 4.97
C TYR A 151 0.55 6.22 5.21
N SER A 152 -0.23 6.08 4.15
CA SER A 152 -1.62 5.63 4.22
C SER A 152 -2.04 4.95 2.92
N ILE A 153 -2.99 4.03 3.01
CA ILE A 153 -3.67 3.38 1.88
C ILE A 153 -5.16 3.36 2.18
N VAL A 154 -5.95 3.81 1.24
CA VAL A 154 -7.42 3.74 1.27
C VAL A 154 -7.90 3.12 -0.03
N CYS A 155 -8.87 2.22 0.03
CA CYS A 155 -9.58 1.72 -1.14
C CYS A 155 -11.09 1.72 -0.84
N GLU A 156 -11.84 2.59 -1.53
CA GLU A 156 -13.27 2.80 -1.30
C GLU A 156 -14.03 3.20 -2.58
#